data_9198e75b78be90ea5a9679c8c9b2dfa8
#
_entry.id   9198e75b78be90ea5a9679c8c9b2dfa8
#
_cell.length_a   1.000
_cell.length_b   1.000
_cell.length_c   1.000
_cell.angle_alpha   90.00
_cell.angle_beta   90.00
_cell.angle_gamma   90.00
#
_symmetry.space_group_name_H-M   'P 1'
#
loop_
_entity.id
_entity.type
_entity.pdbx_description
1 polymer ?
#
loop_
_entity_poly.entity_id
_entity_poly.type
_entity_poly.pdbx_seq_one_letter_code
_entity_poly.pdbx_strand_id
1 'polypeptide(L)'
;MTRALVVAAVCAVTVTASGARATDDLRTGFVLVANQQSASASLIDLSTDTVKSISVGTGPHEAVIAPSGRVGVVTIYGAQPPGNQLAVIDLPAGTVRKTISLGEFTRPHGANFIPGDESRVVVTSETTQNVVLVNISTGVVEGPIATGAGGSHMVGVTADGKRAFTANVMSGSISEIDLVGRKLVRTIATAPQSEGIAVAPDGSTVWAGSNANGTVAVVDTKTGTVAATLSGFAMPYRLAISNDGKTAIICDPKGDKLAIADVGARKVLWTLDGIGSPRGVNIAPDGRTAFVTLAADETMGVVDLVARKLTRKVKVERSPDGVWYGPVPK
;
A
#
# COMPACT_ATOMS: atom_id res chain seq x y z
N MET A 1 -27.23 -34.73 72.04
CA MET A 1 -27.55 -33.60 71.15
C MET A 1 -26.25 -32.92 70.70
N THR A 2 -25.72 -33.34 69.58
CA THR A 2 -24.41 -32.90 69.08
C THR A 2 -24.69 -31.94 67.90
N ARG A 3 -24.32 -30.67 68.06
CA ARG A 3 -24.41 -29.64 66.99
C ARG A 3 -23.20 -29.76 66.10
N ALA A 4 -23.44 -30.02 64.82
CA ALA A 4 -22.42 -29.94 63.77
C ALA A 4 -22.24 -28.48 63.32
N LEU A 5 -21.01 -28.00 63.35
CA LEU A 5 -20.60 -26.69 62.81
C LEU A 5 -20.28 -26.88 61.33
N VAL A 6 -21.03 -26.18 60.47
CA VAL A 6 -20.72 -26.10 59.05
C VAL A 6 -19.83 -24.88 58.82
N VAL A 7 -18.57 -25.10 58.42
CA VAL A 7 -17.63 -24.04 58.02
C VAL A 7 -17.81 -23.86 56.49
N ALA A 8 -18.32 -22.71 56.07
CA ALA A 8 -18.40 -22.32 54.67
C ALA A 8 -17.05 -21.69 54.25
N ALA A 9 -16.34 -22.37 53.38
CA ALA A 9 -15.11 -21.81 52.75
C ALA A 9 -15.51 -20.87 51.63
N VAL A 10 -15.21 -19.58 51.79
CA VAL A 10 -15.35 -18.56 50.75
C VAL A 10 -14.07 -18.60 49.92
N CYS A 11 -14.14 -19.15 48.68
CA CYS A 11 -13.10 -19.01 47.67
C CYS A 11 -13.15 -17.60 47.11
N ALA A 12 -12.18 -16.77 47.49
CA ALA A 12 -11.95 -15.47 46.81
C ALA A 12 -11.27 -15.73 45.46
N VAL A 13 -12.02 -15.58 44.39
CA VAL A 13 -11.46 -15.55 43.03
C VAL A 13 -10.82 -14.19 42.80
N THR A 14 -9.49 -14.15 42.92
CA THR A 14 -8.71 -12.98 42.48
C THR A 14 -8.69 -12.95 40.96
N VAL A 15 -9.55 -12.12 40.38
CA VAL A 15 -9.43 -11.74 38.96
C VAL A 15 -8.21 -10.84 38.84
N THR A 16 -7.08 -11.44 38.45
CA THR A 16 -5.93 -10.65 38.00
C THR A 16 -6.34 -9.97 36.68
N ALA A 17 -6.66 -8.68 36.73
CA ALA A 17 -6.75 -7.84 35.55
C ALA A 17 -5.39 -7.92 34.83
N SER A 18 -5.33 -8.68 33.74
CA SER A 18 -4.22 -8.63 32.81
C SER A 18 -4.17 -7.20 32.30
N GLY A 19 -3.27 -6.40 32.84
CA GLY A 19 -3.04 -5.05 32.36
C GLY A 19 -2.74 -5.14 30.86
N ALA A 20 -3.56 -4.51 30.05
CA ALA A 20 -3.25 -4.32 28.63
C ALA A 20 -1.85 -3.71 28.57
N ARG A 21 -0.85 -4.46 28.08
CA ARG A 21 0.48 -3.93 27.80
C ARG A 21 0.28 -2.71 26.91
N ALA A 22 0.87 -1.58 27.34
CA ALA A 22 0.97 -0.41 26.49
C ALA A 22 1.49 -0.88 25.14
N THR A 23 0.74 -0.57 24.10
CA THR A 23 1.05 -1.01 22.76
C THR A 23 2.16 -0.12 22.25
N ASP A 24 3.40 -0.61 22.29
CA ASP A 24 4.53 0.10 21.71
C ASP A 24 4.32 0.15 20.19
N ASP A 25 4.29 1.35 19.63
CA ASP A 25 4.37 1.56 18.20
C ASP A 25 5.57 0.82 17.61
N LEU A 26 5.44 0.34 16.38
CA LEU A 26 6.58 -0.26 15.68
C LEU A 26 7.70 0.80 15.54
N ARG A 27 8.84 0.54 16.22
CA ARG A 27 9.99 1.44 16.31
C ARG A 27 11.23 0.89 15.61
N THR A 28 11.05 -0.01 14.66
CA THR A 28 12.15 -0.64 13.92
C THR A 28 11.89 -0.59 12.42
N GLY A 29 12.94 -0.37 11.64
CA GLY A 29 12.84 -0.28 10.19
C GLY A 29 12.73 1.17 9.69
N PHE A 30 12.43 1.27 8.43
CA PHE A 30 12.33 2.54 7.70
C PHE A 30 10.97 2.68 7.02
N VAL A 31 10.55 3.91 6.80
CA VAL A 31 9.43 4.22 5.92
C VAL A 31 9.91 5.16 4.83
N LEU A 32 9.60 4.83 3.58
CA LEU A 32 9.86 5.67 2.42
C LEU A 32 8.55 6.30 1.95
N VAL A 33 8.54 7.62 1.81
CA VAL A 33 7.38 8.41 1.39
C VAL A 33 7.73 9.22 0.14
N ALA A 34 6.93 9.12 -0.91
CA ALA A 34 7.04 9.98 -2.08
C ALA A 34 6.34 11.33 -1.82
N ASN A 35 7.06 12.45 -2.00
CA ASN A 35 6.54 13.80 -1.78
C ASN A 35 6.32 14.48 -3.13
N GLN A 36 5.12 14.37 -3.67
CA GLN A 36 4.79 14.69 -5.05
C GLN A 36 5.18 16.13 -5.46
N GLN A 37 4.88 17.12 -4.60
CA GLN A 37 5.13 18.54 -4.89
C GLN A 37 6.51 19.04 -4.46
N SER A 38 7.31 18.21 -3.79
CA SER A 38 8.66 18.57 -3.34
C SER A 38 9.76 17.95 -4.20
N ALA A 39 9.41 17.16 -5.22
CA ALA A 39 10.38 16.44 -6.06
C ALA A 39 11.35 15.56 -5.24
N SER A 40 10.90 15.05 -4.10
CA SER A 40 11.71 14.34 -3.12
C SER A 40 11.03 13.06 -2.61
N ALA A 41 11.80 12.21 -1.95
CA ALA A 41 11.32 11.17 -1.08
C ALA A 41 11.83 11.40 0.35
N SER A 42 10.96 11.18 1.34
CA SER A 42 11.34 11.19 2.74
C SER A 42 11.65 9.77 3.21
N LEU A 43 12.87 9.55 3.67
CA LEU A 43 13.28 8.31 4.34
C LEU A 43 13.24 8.54 5.85
N ILE A 44 12.36 7.83 6.53
CA ILE A 44 12.08 7.96 7.97
C ILE A 44 12.68 6.77 8.70
N ASP A 45 13.57 7.00 9.65
CA ASP A 45 14.02 6.01 10.62
C ASP A 45 13.00 5.93 11.75
N LEU A 46 12.33 4.79 11.88
CA LEU A 46 11.26 4.60 12.87
C LEU A 46 11.76 4.57 14.32
N SER A 47 13.05 4.31 14.55
CA SER A 47 13.62 4.26 15.89
C SER A 47 13.79 5.64 16.52
N THR A 48 14.05 6.65 15.69
CA THR A 48 14.38 8.03 16.09
C THR A 48 13.40 9.08 15.58
N ASP A 49 12.53 8.73 14.63
CA ASP A 49 11.70 9.65 13.83
C ASP A 49 12.52 10.65 12.99
N THR A 50 13.80 10.36 12.77
CA THR A 50 14.64 11.18 11.91
C THR A 50 14.20 11.03 10.46
N VAL A 51 14.03 12.16 9.79
CA VAL A 51 13.64 12.21 8.37
C VAL A 51 14.80 12.71 7.54
N LYS A 52 15.18 11.93 6.53
CA LYS A 52 16.15 12.32 5.50
C LYS A 52 15.41 12.62 4.21
N SER A 53 15.51 13.85 3.71
CA SER A 53 15.01 14.20 2.38
C SER A 53 15.98 13.75 1.30
N ILE A 54 15.45 13.11 0.25
CA ILE A 54 16.21 12.60 -0.90
C ILE A 54 15.61 13.19 -2.17
N SER A 55 16.36 14.02 -2.89
CA SER A 55 15.90 14.53 -4.20
C SER A 55 15.83 13.38 -5.21
N VAL A 56 14.66 13.16 -5.81
CA VAL A 56 14.39 12.02 -6.72
C VAL A 56 13.93 12.43 -8.11
N GLY A 57 13.54 13.69 -8.31
CA GLY A 57 13.00 14.20 -9.57
C GLY A 57 11.55 14.65 -9.45
N THR A 58 11.05 15.31 -10.49
CA THR A 58 9.76 15.99 -10.48
C THR A 58 8.58 15.02 -10.42
N GLY A 59 7.63 15.26 -9.51
CA GLY A 59 6.39 14.51 -9.39
C GLY A 59 6.57 13.05 -9.03
N PRO A 60 7.33 12.71 -7.96
CA PRO A 60 7.36 11.34 -7.46
C PRO A 60 5.95 10.94 -6.99
N HIS A 61 5.55 9.71 -7.27
CA HIS A 61 4.18 9.26 -6.98
C HIS A 61 4.12 8.08 -6.03
N GLU A 62 4.69 6.94 -6.40
CA GLU A 62 4.70 5.75 -5.57
C GLU A 62 6.11 5.44 -5.07
N ALA A 63 6.17 4.85 -3.89
CA ALA A 63 7.38 4.37 -3.26
C ALA A 63 7.20 2.92 -2.84
N VAL A 64 8.21 2.07 -3.11
CA VAL A 64 8.24 0.68 -2.65
C VAL A 64 9.62 0.33 -2.11
N ILE A 65 9.68 -0.56 -1.13
CA ILE A 65 10.93 -1.06 -0.53
C ILE A 65 11.04 -2.56 -0.77
N ALA A 66 12.22 -3.03 -1.15
CA ALA A 66 12.52 -4.45 -1.25
C ALA A 66 12.39 -5.14 0.12
N PRO A 67 11.97 -6.42 0.18
CA PRO A 67 11.85 -7.16 1.44
C PRO A 67 13.10 -7.19 2.32
N SER A 68 14.30 -7.08 1.72
CA SER A 68 15.57 -6.96 2.46
C SER A 68 15.75 -5.63 3.21
N GLY A 69 14.94 -4.61 2.93
CA GLY A 69 15.11 -3.26 3.46
C GLY A 69 16.31 -2.49 2.90
N ARG A 70 17.02 -3.03 1.88
CA ARG A 70 18.25 -2.41 1.35
C ARG A 70 17.99 -1.40 0.25
N VAL A 71 16.95 -1.60 -0.54
CA VAL A 71 16.68 -0.82 -1.75
C VAL A 71 15.23 -0.34 -1.75
N GLY A 72 15.06 0.94 -2.06
CA GLY A 72 13.76 1.53 -2.38
C GLY A 72 13.69 1.90 -3.86
N VAL A 73 12.48 1.96 -4.39
CA VAL A 73 12.20 2.47 -5.74
C VAL A 73 11.09 3.50 -5.65
N VAL A 74 11.27 4.63 -6.32
CA VAL A 74 10.27 5.70 -6.43
C VAL A 74 9.97 5.94 -7.89
N THR A 75 8.70 5.95 -8.26
CA THR A 75 8.25 6.28 -9.61
C THR A 75 8.24 7.78 -9.82
N ILE A 76 8.84 8.26 -10.91
CA ILE A 76 8.91 9.67 -11.28
C ILE A 76 7.91 9.93 -12.39
N TYR A 77 6.69 10.20 -11.97
CA TYR A 77 5.53 10.42 -12.83
C TYR A 77 5.65 11.70 -13.69
N GLY A 78 6.38 12.69 -13.14
CA GLY A 78 6.60 13.97 -13.80
C GLY A 78 5.43 14.94 -13.68
N ALA A 79 5.52 16.02 -14.43
CA ALA A 79 4.47 17.04 -14.55
C ALA A 79 4.19 17.30 -16.05
N GLN A 80 4.69 18.40 -16.57
CA GLN A 80 4.77 18.70 -18.00
C GLN A 80 6.23 19.07 -18.33
N PRO A 81 6.94 18.24 -19.12
CA PRO A 81 6.47 17.01 -19.77
C PRO A 81 6.24 15.84 -18.81
N PRO A 82 5.53 14.77 -19.25
CA PRO A 82 5.40 13.53 -18.48
C PRO A 82 6.75 12.92 -18.12
N GLY A 83 6.89 12.43 -16.87
CA GLY A 83 8.07 11.69 -16.44
C GLY A 83 8.10 10.27 -17.01
N ASN A 84 9.30 9.68 -17.02
CA ASN A 84 9.54 8.31 -17.49
C ASN A 84 10.71 7.65 -16.75
N GLN A 85 10.82 7.89 -15.46
CA GLN A 85 11.99 7.43 -14.70
C GLN A 85 11.60 6.70 -13.42
N LEU A 86 12.53 5.88 -12.94
CA LEU A 86 12.53 5.34 -11.58
C LEU A 86 13.78 5.84 -10.86
N ALA A 87 13.61 6.32 -9.64
CA ALA A 87 14.72 6.57 -8.73
C ALA A 87 14.93 5.32 -7.86
N VAL A 88 16.12 4.72 -7.96
CA VAL A 88 16.52 3.57 -7.12
C VAL A 88 17.34 4.12 -5.96
N ILE A 89 16.88 3.88 -4.74
CA ILE A 89 17.43 4.45 -3.52
C ILE A 89 18.18 3.37 -2.75
N ASP A 90 19.40 3.65 -2.35
CA ASP A 90 20.14 2.91 -1.33
C ASP A 90 19.60 3.37 0.03
N LEU A 91 18.84 2.53 0.70
CA LEU A 91 18.17 2.90 1.96
C LEU A 91 19.16 3.07 3.12
N PRO A 92 20.15 2.19 3.34
CA PRO A 92 21.19 2.42 4.33
C PRO A 92 21.96 3.74 4.15
N ALA A 93 22.28 4.08 2.92
CA ALA A 93 22.97 5.34 2.61
C ALA A 93 22.01 6.54 2.59
N GLY A 94 20.72 6.31 2.34
CA GLY A 94 19.68 7.34 2.15
C GLY A 94 20.02 8.25 0.96
N THR A 95 20.41 7.66 -0.17
CA THR A 95 20.77 8.39 -1.39
C THR A 95 20.24 7.69 -2.64
N VAL A 96 20.03 8.46 -3.72
CA VAL A 96 19.72 7.86 -5.02
C VAL A 96 20.97 7.15 -5.53
N ARG A 97 20.88 5.83 -5.65
CA ARG A 97 21.92 4.98 -6.21
C ARG A 97 21.97 5.04 -7.73
N LYS A 98 20.79 5.14 -8.36
CA LYS A 98 20.62 5.10 -9.81
C LYS A 98 19.27 5.69 -10.21
N THR A 99 19.25 6.38 -11.35
CA THR A 99 18.01 6.72 -12.05
C THR A 99 17.90 5.88 -13.30
N ILE A 100 16.76 5.21 -13.51
CA ILE A 100 16.52 4.35 -14.66
C ILE A 100 15.49 5.02 -15.55
N SER A 101 15.83 5.23 -16.83
CA SER A 101 14.87 5.69 -17.83
C SER A 101 14.03 4.52 -18.33
N LEU A 102 12.72 4.71 -18.40
CA LEU A 102 11.77 3.77 -18.97
C LEU A 102 11.53 3.99 -20.48
N GLY A 103 12.32 4.88 -21.11
CA GLY A 103 12.17 5.17 -22.54
C GLY A 103 10.83 5.80 -22.88
N GLU A 104 10.07 5.14 -23.75
CA GLU A 104 8.74 5.57 -24.19
C GLU A 104 7.62 5.38 -23.15
N PHE A 105 7.86 4.59 -22.10
CA PHE A 105 6.88 4.32 -21.07
C PHE A 105 6.79 5.49 -20.09
N THR A 106 5.90 6.41 -20.39
CA THR A 106 5.73 7.65 -19.61
C THR A 106 4.64 7.53 -18.57
N ARG A 107 4.67 8.44 -17.57
CA ARG A 107 3.83 8.45 -16.38
C ARG A 107 3.88 7.11 -15.64
N PRO A 108 5.09 6.66 -15.21
CA PRO A 108 5.16 5.49 -14.34
C PRO A 108 4.44 5.80 -13.03
N HIS A 109 3.44 5.00 -12.70
CA HIS A 109 2.62 5.25 -11.52
C HIS A 109 2.81 4.14 -10.47
N GLY A 110 2.03 3.07 -10.55
CA GLY A 110 2.14 1.94 -9.63
C GLY A 110 3.44 1.16 -9.83
N ALA A 111 4.08 0.78 -8.74
CA ALA A 111 5.24 -0.10 -8.75
C ALA A 111 5.13 -1.14 -7.63
N ASN A 112 5.66 -2.34 -7.87
CA ASN A 112 5.82 -3.38 -6.85
C ASN A 112 7.04 -4.23 -7.14
N PHE A 113 7.78 -4.64 -6.11
CA PHE A 113 8.76 -5.71 -6.26
C PHE A 113 8.05 -7.02 -6.59
N ILE A 114 8.69 -7.85 -7.40
CA ILE A 114 8.20 -9.20 -7.66
C ILE A 114 8.55 -10.06 -6.44
N PRO A 115 7.59 -10.65 -5.73
CA PRO A 115 7.87 -11.52 -4.61
C PRO A 115 8.82 -12.66 -4.99
N GLY A 116 9.88 -12.83 -4.18
CA GLY A 116 10.96 -13.78 -4.45
C GLY A 116 12.06 -13.26 -5.40
N ASP A 117 11.92 -12.05 -5.95
CA ASP A 117 12.93 -11.44 -6.82
C ASP A 117 13.10 -9.94 -6.53
N GLU A 118 14.00 -9.60 -5.63
CA GLU A 118 14.30 -8.21 -5.27
C GLU A 118 15.07 -7.42 -6.34
N SER A 119 15.48 -8.09 -7.42
CA SER A 119 16.16 -7.42 -8.54
C SER A 119 15.19 -6.79 -9.53
N ARG A 120 13.89 -7.17 -9.50
CA ARG A 120 12.91 -6.70 -10.46
C ARG A 120 11.68 -6.07 -9.81
N VAL A 121 11.23 -4.99 -10.43
CA VAL A 121 9.95 -4.35 -10.14
C VAL A 121 9.04 -4.41 -11.36
N VAL A 122 7.75 -4.59 -11.11
CA VAL A 122 6.70 -4.36 -12.10
C VAL A 122 6.23 -2.92 -11.97
N VAL A 123 6.10 -2.22 -13.09
CA VAL A 123 5.74 -0.79 -13.12
C VAL A 123 4.65 -0.57 -14.18
N THR A 124 3.62 0.20 -13.83
CA THR A 124 2.63 0.65 -14.81
C THR A 124 3.13 1.87 -15.57
N SER A 125 2.79 1.95 -16.86
CA SER A 125 2.88 3.18 -17.65
C SER A 125 1.47 3.61 -18.02
N GLU A 126 1.01 4.69 -17.41
CA GLU A 126 -0.38 5.14 -17.52
C GLU A 126 -0.72 5.58 -18.93
N THR A 127 0.18 6.32 -19.58
CA THR A 127 -0.05 6.87 -20.92
C THR A 127 0.02 5.82 -22.04
N THR A 128 0.90 4.81 -21.89
CA THR A 128 1.07 3.77 -22.91
C THR A 128 0.21 2.54 -22.66
N GLN A 129 -0.51 2.49 -21.54
CA GLN A 129 -1.41 1.38 -21.19
C GLN A 129 -0.69 0.03 -21.10
N ASN A 130 0.48 0.05 -20.49
CA ASN A 130 1.35 -1.11 -20.35
C ASN A 130 1.82 -1.32 -18.91
N VAL A 131 2.24 -2.54 -18.64
CA VAL A 131 3.17 -2.87 -17.56
C VAL A 131 4.52 -3.18 -18.15
N VAL A 132 5.58 -2.77 -17.47
CA VAL A 132 6.96 -3.15 -17.78
C VAL A 132 7.60 -3.80 -16.57
N LEU A 133 8.54 -4.72 -16.81
CA LEU A 133 9.39 -5.30 -15.78
C LEU A 133 10.74 -4.59 -15.83
N VAL A 134 11.20 -4.08 -14.72
CA VAL A 134 12.46 -3.32 -14.67
C VAL A 134 13.44 -4.02 -13.74
N ASN A 135 14.56 -4.44 -14.28
CA ASN A 135 15.66 -4.92 -13.47
C ASN A 135 16.39 -3.72 -12.87
N ILE A 136 16.22 -3.49 -11.58
CA ILE A 136 16.77 -2.32 -10.89
C ILE A 136 18.30 -2.36 -10.73
N SER A 137 18.91 -3.54 -10.80
CA SER A 137 20.35 -3.70 -10.71
C SER A 137 21.04 -3.32 -12.03
N THR A 138 20.56 -3.87 -13.15
CA THR A 138 21.12 -3.61 -14.49
C THR A 138 20.55 -2.35 -15.14
N GLY A 139 19.30 -2.00 -14.85
CA GLY A 139 18.55 -0.92 -15.52
C GLY A 139 17.83 -1.39 -16.79
N VAL A 140 17.80 -2.71 -17.06
CA VAL A 140 17.10 -3.26 -18.23
C VAL A 140 15.58 -3.15 -17.99
N VAL A 141 14.89 -2.59 -19.00
CA VAL A 141 13.43 -2.51 -19.07
C VAL A 141 12.96 -3.62 -20.00
N GLU A 142 12.15 -4.52 -19.48
CA GLU A 142 11.59 -5.67 -20.19
C GLU A 142 10.09 -5.48 -20.40
N GLY A 143 9.64 -5.67 -21.58
CA GLY A 143 8.23 -5.48 -21.97
C GLY A 143 8.13 -4.77 -23.32
N PRO A 144 7.00 -4.22 -23.69
CA PRO A 144 5.78 -4.00 -22.90
C PRO A 144 4.90 -5.26 -22.71
N ILE A 145 4.08 -5.24 -21.66
CA ILE A 145 2.92 -6.13 -21.53
C ILE A 145 1.68 -5.23 -21.57
N ALA A 146 0.92 -5.31 -22.64
CA ALA A 146 -0.29 -4.50 -22.80
C ALA A 146 -1.33 -4.88 -21.73
N THR A 147 -1.95 -3.90 -21.11
CA THR A 147 -3.02 -4.12 -20.13
C THR A 147 -4.41 -4.24 -20.78
N GLY A 148 -4.53 -3.88 -22.05
CA GLY A 148 -5.80 -3.91 -22.79
C GLY A 148 -6.83 -2.89 -22.30
N ALA A 149 -6.41 -1.90 -21.49
CA ALA A 149 -7.31 -0.92 -20.88
C ALA A 149 -6.62 0.42 -20.65
N GLY A 150 -7.38 1.51 -20.73
CA GLY A 150 -6.87 2.87 -20.60
C GLY A 150 -6.58 3.29 -19.17
N GLY A 151 -5.43 3.98 -18.97
CA GLY A 151 -5.04 4.54 -17.69
C GLY A 151 -4.59 3.51 -16.67
N SER A 152 -3.63 2.64 -17.03
CA SER A 152 -3.06 1.65 -16.12
C SER A 152 -2.32 2.34 -14.99
N HIS A 153 -2.95 2.40 -13.83
CA HIS A 153 -2.58 3.30 -12.72
C HIS A 153 -1.81 2.57 -11.62
N MET A 154 -2.49 1.91 -10.72
CA MET A 154 -1.86 1.12 -9.67
C MET A 154 -1.65 -0.34 -10.10
N VAL A 155 -0.69 -1.01 -9.47
CA VAL A 155 -0.42 -2.44 -9.68
C VAL A 155 -0.27 -3.17 -8.36
N GLY A 156 -0.88 -4.35 -8.26
CA GLY A 156 -0.67 -5.30 -7.18
C GLY A 156 -0.15 -6.63 -7.74
N VAL A 157 0.73 -7.31 -7.02
CA VAL A 157 1.35 -8.59 -7.43
C VAL A 157 0.93 -9.68 -6.45
N THR A 158 0.62 -10.87 -6.96
CA THR A 158 0.33 -12.04 -6.11
C THR A 158 1.58 -12.50 -5.35
N ALA A 159 1.41 -13.09 -4.16
CA ALA A 159 2.52 -13.50 -3.30
C ALA A 159 3.47 -14.54 -3.95
N ASP A 160 2.99 -15.29 -4.94
CA ASP A 160 3.81 -16.23 -5.73
C ASP A 160 4.62 -15.55 -6.86
N GLY A 161 4.47 -14.24 -7.03
CA GLY A 161 5.15 -13.45 -8.05
C GLY A 161 4.74 -13.74 -9.50
N LYS A 162 3.67 -14.52 -9.73
CA LYS A 162 3.32 -14.99 -11.07
C LYS A 162 2.29 -14.13 -11.78
N ARG A 163 1.43 -13.44 -11.03
CA ARG A 163 0.38 -12.59 -11.59
C ARG A 163 0.48 -11.18 -11.04
N ALA A 164 0.13 -10.22 -11.88
CA ALA A 164 -0.12 -8.85 -11.47
C ALA A 164 -1.54 -8.43 -11.85
N PHE A 165 -2.06 -7.46 -11.13
CA PHE A 165 -3.35 -6.83 -11.43
C PHE A 165 -3.16 -5.32 -11.48
N THR A 166 -3.66 -4.67 -12.53
CA THR A 166 -3.64 -3.21 -12.63
C THR A 166 -5.03 -2.63 -12.43
N ALA A 167 -5.13 -1.52 -11.71
CA ALA A 167 -6.30 -0.68 -11.75
C ALA A 167 -6.19 0.25 -12.97
N ASN A 168 -7.26 0.36 -13.76
CA ASN A 168 -7.27 1.13 -15.00
C ASN A 168 -8.26 2.27 -14.85
N VAL A 169 -7.74 3.45 -14.49
CA VAL A 169 -8.55 4.60 -14.06
C VAL A 169 -9.47 5.14 -15.16
N MET A 170 -9.04 5.13 -16.43
CA MET A 170 -9.83 5.63 -17.55
C MET A 170 -10.89 4.62 -18.01
N SER A 171 -10.61 3.32 -17.90
CA SER A 171 -11.51 2.26 -18.37
C SER A 171 -12.45 1.75 -17.29
N GLY A 172 -12.25 2.09 -16.01
CA GLY A 172 -13.09 1.56 -14.93
C GLY A 172 -13.01 0.03 -14.82
N SER A 173 -11.79 -0.51 -14.87
CA SER A 173 -11.54 -1.95 -14.90
C SER A 173 -10.27 -2.31 -14.14
N ILE A 174 -10.06 -3.59 -13.95
CA ILE A 174 -8.75 -4.16 -13.61
C ILE A 174 -8.30 -5.10 -14.72
N SER A 175 -6.98 -5.21 -14.92
CA SER A 175 -6.38 -6.17 -15.85
C SER A 175 -5.58 -7.19 -15.10
N GLU A 176 -5.80 -8.48 -15.38
CA GLU A 176 -5.00 -9.59 -14.88
C GLU A 176 -3.87 -9.88 -15.87
N ILE A 177 -2.64 -9.85 -15.38
CA ILE A 177 -1.41 -10.03 -16.16
C ILE A 177 -0.70 -11.31 -15.68
N ASP A 178 -0.37 -12.18 -16.61
CA ASP A 178 0.56 -13.29 -16.41
C ASP A 178 1.99 -12.74 -16.55
N LEU A 179 2.71 -12.61 -15.42
CA LEU A 179 4.08 -12.11 -15.41
C LEU A 179 5.09 -13.09 -15.97
N VAL A 180 4.81 -14.39 -15.88
CA VAL A 180 5.68 -15.47 -16.41
C VAL A 180 5.53 -15.58 -17.93
N GLY A 181 4.29 -15.66 -18.40
CA GLY A 181 3.97 -15.72 -19.83
C GLY A 181 4.03 -14.36 -20.53
N ARG A 182 4.20 -13.27 -19.77
CA ARG A 182 4.28 -11.86 -20.27
C ARG A 182 3.11 -11.48 -21.14
N LYS A 183 1.89 -11.70 -20.66
CA LYS A 183 0.68 -11.42 -21.44
C LYS A 183 -0.49 -11.01 -20.56
N LEU A 184 -1.40 -10.29 -21.17
CA LEU A 184 -2.73 -10.05 -20.62
C LEU A 184 -3.50 -11.37 -20.55
N VAL A 185 -4.06 -11.68 -19.39
CA VAL A 185 -4.98 -12.82 -19.21
C VAL A 185 -6.40 -12.39 -19.54
N ARG A 186 -6.84 -11.31 -18.90
CA ARG A 186 -8.19 -10.74 -19.11
C ARG A 186 -8.30 -9.34 -18.53
N THR A 187 -9.34 -8.63 -18.94
CA THR A 187 -9.79 -7.38 -18.33
C THR A 187 -11.14 -7.61 -17.65
N ILE A 188 -11.32 -7.09 -16.44
CA ILE A 188 -12.51 -7.26 -15.60
C ILE A 188 -13.10 -5.90 -15.32
N ALA A 189 -14.33 -5.66 -15.78
CA ALA A 189 -15.04 -4.40 -15.50
C ALA A 189 -15.33 -4.29 -14.00
N THR A 190 -15.05 -3.12 -13.44
CA THR A 190 -15.33 -2.79 -12.03
C THR A 190 -16.25 -1.57 -11.96
N ALA A 191 -15.70 -0.38 -11.71
CA ALA A 191 -16.45 0.86 -11.68
C ALA A 191 -15.59 1.99 -12.24
N PRO A 192 -16.20 3.08 -12.77
CA PRO A 192 -15.46 4.21 -13.34
C PRO A 192 -14.41 4.75 -12.37
N GLN A 193 -13.27 5.19 -12.89
CA GLN A 193 -12.12 5.68 -12.12
C GLN A 193 -11.64 4.67 -11.07
N SER A 194 -11.47 3.40 -11.48
CA SER A 194 -10.79 2.40 -10.66
C SER A 194 -9.32 2.80 -10.49
N GLU A 195 -8.93 3.23 -9.29
CA GLU A 195 -7.62 3.82 -9.02
C GLU A 195 -6.77 2.98 -8.06
N GLY A 196 -7.14 2.87 -6.80
CA GLY A 196 -6.44 2.04 -5.84
C GLY A 196 -6.67 0.56 -6.06
N ILE A 197 -5.66 -0.26 -5.77
CA ILE A 197 -5.76 -1.72 -5.87
C ILE A 197 -5.03 -2.40 -4.72
N ALA A 198 -5.58 -3.51 -4.23
CA ALA A 198 -4.91 -4.43 -3.31
C ALA A 198 -5.23 -5.87 -3.67
N VAL A 199 -4.21 -6.73 -3.66
CA VAL A 199 -4.34 -8.16 -3.93
C VAL A 199 -4.27 -8.91 -2.60
N ALA A 200 -5.23 -9.81 -2.35
CA ALA A 200 -5.18 -10.66 -1.17
C ALA A 200 -3.93 -11.59 -1.24
N PRO A 201 -3.25 -11.85 -0.10
CA PRO A 201 -2.01 -12.63 -0.10
C PRO A 201 -2.15 -14.03 -0.70
N ASP A 202 -3.31 -14.66 -0.54
CA ASP A 202 -3.63 -15.97 -1.14
C ASP A 202 -3.97 -15.87 -2.65
N GLY A 203 -4.01 -14.66 -3.19
CA GLY A 203 -4.33 -14.39 -4.59
C GLY A 203 -5.79 -14.65 -4.96
N SER A 204 -6.68 -14.91 -4.00
CA SER A 204 -8.09 -15.26 -4.24
C SER A 204 -8.96 -14.06 -4.63
N THR A 205 -8.65 -12.88 -4.11
CA THR A 205 -9.41 -11.65 -4.40
C THR A 205 -8.51 -10.46 -4.70
N VAL A 206 -9.05 -9.54 -5.50
CA VAL A 206 -8.48 -8.22 -5.76
C VAL A 206 -9.52 -7.17 -5.39
N TRP A 207 -9.10 -6.18 -4.63
CA TRP A 207 -9.92 -5.06 -4.19
C TRP A 207 -9.54 -3.83 -4.99
N ALA A 208 -10.52 -3.15 -5.60
CA ALA A 208 -10.30 -1.96 -6.43
C ALA A 208 -11.24 -0.83 -6.05
N GLY A 209 -10.66 0.33 -5.73
CA GLY A 209 -11.39 1.53 -5.34
C GLY A 209 -11.82 2.36 -6.53
N SER A 210 -13.08 2.79 -6.59
CA SER A 210 -13.62 3.70 -7.59
C SER A 210 -13.82 5.09 -7.02
N ASN A 211 -13.02 6.05 -7.48
CA ASN A 211 -13.13 7.45 -7.05
C ASN A 211 -14.42 8.12 -7.52
N ALA A 212 -14.98 7.67 -8.64
CA ALA A 212 -16.22 8.25 -9.19
C ALA A 212 -17.46 7.82 -8.41
N ASN A 213 -17.53 6.54 -8.03
CA ASN A 213 -18.74 5.97 -7.41
C ASN A 213 -18.65 5.88 -5.88
N GLY A 214 -17.48 6.14 -5.28
CA GLY A 214 -17.27 5.97 -3.85
C GLY A 214 -17.45 4.52 -3.39
N THR A 215 -16.99 3.57 -4.22
CA THR A 215 -17.16 2.13 -3.97
C THR A 215 -15.82 1.39 -4.06
N VAL A 216 -15.74 0.24 -3.39
CA VAL A 216 -14.63 -0.71 -3.55
C VAL A 216 -15.20 -2.02 -4.07
N ALA A 217 -14.80 -2.40 -5.28
CA ALA A 217 -15.13 -3.69 -5.87
C ALA A 217 -14.20 -4.77 -5.33
N VAL A 218 -14.75 -5.89 -4.91
CA VAL A 218 -14.02 -7.11 -4.53
C VAL A 218 -14.19 -8.12 -5.65
N VAL A 219 -13.13 -8.36 -6.39
CA VAL A 219 -13.12 -9.26 -7.54
C VAL A 219 -12.60 -10.64 -7.11
N ASP A 220 -13.33 -11.69 -7.42
CA ASP A 220 -12.89 -13.07 -7.31
C ASP A 220 -11.95 -13.38 -8.49
N THR A 221 -10.69 -13.71 -8.21
CA THR A 221 -9.68 -13.91 -9.25
C THR A 221 -9.85 -15.23 -10.01
N LYS A 222 -10.56 -16.20 -9.46
CA LYS A 222 -10.83 -17.48 -10.11
C LYS A 222 -11.89 -17.30 -11.20
N THR A 223 -12.99 -16.64 -10.87
CA THR A 223 -14.11 -16.41 -11.80
C THR A 223 -13.91 -15.20 -12.69
N GLY A 224 -13.14 -14.20 -12.24
CA GLY A 224 -12.97 -12.92 -12.92
C GLY A 224 -14.24 -12.06 -12.84
N THR A 225 -14.97 -12.13 -11.75
CA THR A 225 -16.21 -11.37 -11.55
C THR A 225 -16.17 -10.58 -10.25
N VAL A 226 -16.92 -9.48 -10.18
CA VAL A 226 -17.13 -8.74 -8.94
C VAL A 226 -18.01 -9.57 -8.01
N ALA A 227 -17.43 -10.04 -6.91
CA ALA A 227 -18.10 -10.90 -5.93
C ALA A 227 -18.76 -10.10 -4.80
N ALA A 228 -18.31 -8.86 -4.56
CA ALA A 228 -18.92 -7.93 -3.60
C ALA A 228 -18.55 -6.49 -3.94
N THR A 229 -19.32 -5.54 -3.40
CA THR A 229 -19.04 -4.11 -3.50
C THR A 229 -19.25 -3.47 -2.12
N LEU A 230 -18.24 -2.79 -1.61
CA LEU A 230 -18.35 -1.96 -0.42
C LEU A 230 -18.65 -0.52 -0.88
N SER A 231 -19.49 0.18 -0.14
CA SER A 231 -19.92 1.55 -0.43
C SER A 231 -19.78 2.46 0.79
N GLY A 232 -20.05 3.76 0.62
CA GLY A 232 -19.99 4.74 1.70
C GLY A 232 -18.67 5.48 1.80
N PHE A 233 -17.91 5.51 0.71
CA PHE A 233 -16.70 6.32 0.57
C PHE A 233 -16.98 7.58 -0.26
N ALA A 234 -16.18 8.62 -0.05
CA ALA A 234 -16.18 9.79 -0.91
C ALA A 234 -15.18 9.66 -2.07
N MET A 235 -14.03 9.00 -1.80
CA MET A 235 -12.95 8.77 -2.76
C MET A 235 -12.03 7.66 -2.27
N PRO A 236 -12.37 6.37 -2.47
CA PRO A 236 -11.53 5.25 -2.03
C PRO A 236 -10.26 5.17 -2.89
N TYR A 237 -9.19 5.84 -2.42
CA TYR A 237 -8.01 6.21 -3.20
C TYR A 237 -6.93 5.12 -3.21
N ARG A 238 -6.37 4.75 -2.05
CA ARG A 238 -5.40 3.66 -1.94
C ARG A 238 -5.92 2.59 -1.00
N LEU A 239 -5.50 1.37 -1.27
CA LEU A 239 -5.88 0.20 -0.48
C LEU A 239 -4.65 -0.62 -0.10
N ALA A 240 -4.70 -1.25 1.07
CA ALA A 240 -3.74 -2.26 1.48
C ALA A 240 -4.47 -3.42 2.15
N ILE A 241 -3.94 -4.64 1.98
CA ILE A 241 -4.41 -5.83 2.68
C ILE A 241 -3.25 -6.38 3.53
N SER A 242 -3.54 -6.75 4.78
CA SER A 242 -2.54 -7.30 5.70
C SER A 242 -1.97 -8.64 5.19
N ASN A 243 -0.73 -8.96 5.59
CA ASN A 243 -0.06 -10.19 5.15
C ASN A 243 -0.77 -11.48 5.57
N ASP A 244 -1.59 -11.44 6.63
CA ASP A 244 -2.43 -12.57 7.05
C ASP A 244 -3.76 -12.66 6.27
N GLY A 245 -4.01 -11.72 5.37
CA GLY A 245 -5.19 -11.68 4.51
C GLY A 245 -6.49 -11.33 5.23
N LYS A 246 -6.46 -10.85 6.48
CA LYS A 246 -7.68 -10.62 7.26
C LYS A 246 -8.19 -9.20 7.25
N THR A 247 -7.28 -8.23 7.18
CA THR A 247 -7.60 -6.80 7.31
C THR A 247 -7.32 -6.07 6.00
N ALA A 248 -8.29 -5.33 5.50
CA ALA A 248 -8.09 -4.35 4.44
C ALA A 248 -8.20 -2.93 5.00
N ILE A 249 -7.35 -2.03 4.51
CA ILE A 249 -7.42 -0.60 4.79
C ILE A 249 -7.74 0.13 3.50
N ILE A 250 -8.68 1.06 3.56
CA ILE A 250 -9.08 1.92 2.46
C ILE A 250 -8.85 3.37 2.89
N CYS A 251 -7.99 4.09 2.17
CA CYS A 251 -7.82 5.52 2.30
C CYS A 251 -8.94 6.25 1.57
N ASP A 252 -9.63 7.15 2.25
CA ASP A 252 -10.65 8.02 1.68
C ASP A 252 -10.27 9.50 1.95
N PRO A 253 -9.36 10.08 1.14
CA PRO A 253 -8.85 11.43 1.39
C PRO A 253 -9.93 12.52 1.31
N LYS A 254 -10.94 12.33 0.46
CA LYS A 254 -12.04 13.29 0.33
C LYS A 254 -13.07 13.16 1.46
N GLY A 255 -13.21 11.96 2.01
CA GLY A 255 -13.98 11.68 3.22
C GLY A 255 -13.20 11.94 4.51
N ASP A 256 -11.93 12.29 4.41
CA ASP A 256 -10.97 12.47 5.51
C ASP A 256 -10.97 11.32 6.52
N LYS A 257 -10.94 10.08 6.02
CA LYS A 257 -11.00 8.89 6.86
C LYS A 257 -10.20 7.71 6.31
N LEU A 258 -9.79 6.84 7.23
CA LEU A 258 -9.43 5.45 6.94
C LEU A 258 -10.62 4.55 7.25
N ALA A 259 -10.94 3.65 6.35
CA ALA A 259 -11.88 2.57 6.64
C ALA A 259 -11.12 1.26 6.76
N ILE A 260 -11.40 0.53 7.82
CA ILE A 260 -10.81 -0.77 8.10
C ILE A 260 -11.89 -1.82 7.90
N ALA A 261 -11.61 -2.79 7.02
CA ALA A 261 -12.54 -3.82 6.61
C ALA A 261 -12.02 -5.22 6.92
N ASP A 262 -12.93 -6.14 7.17
CA ASP A 262 -12.68 -7.58 7.20
C ASP A 262 -12.67 -8.13 5.76
N VAL A 263 -11.56 -8.76 5.37
CA VAL A 263 -11.39 -9.29 4.01
C VAL A 263 -12.31 -10.47 3.74
N GLY A 264 -12.45 -11.38 4.68
CA GLY A 264 -13.31 -12.56 4.57
C GLY A 264 -14.79 -12.22 4.54
N ALA A 265 -15.23 -11.36 5.47
CA ALA A 265 -16.60 -10.88 5.54
C ALA A 265 -16.94 -9.82 4.48
N ARG A 266 -15.92 -9.21 3.84
CA ARG A 266 -16.08 -8.14 2.85
C ARG A 266 -16.91 -6.97 3.37
N LYS A 267 -16.59 -6.53 4.59
CA LYS A 267 -17.37 -5.53 5.32
C LYS A 267 -16.47 -4.56 6.07
N VAL A 268 -16.81 -3.29 6.04
CA VAL A 268 -16.16 -2.27 6.89
C VAL A 268 -16.50 -2.57 8.35
N LEU A 269 -15.47 -2.64 9.19
CA LEU A 269 -15.59 -2.90 10.63
C LEU A 269 -15.64 -1.59 11.43
N TRP A 270 -14.80 -0.64 11.09
CA TRP A 270 -14.71 0.68 11.74
C TRP A 270 -13.96 1.68 10.86
N THR A 271 -14.08 2.97 11.21
CA THR A 271 -13.38 4.08 10.55
C THR A 271 -12.54 4.85 11.56
N LEU A 272 -11.52 5.53 11.06
CA LEU A 272 -10.75 6.55 11.78
C LEU A 272 -10.88 7.85 10.98
N ASP A 273 -11.66 8.77 11.51
CA ASP A 273 -12.07 9.99 10.83
C ASP A 273 -11.24 11.19 11.28
N GLY A 274 -11.16 12.25 10.46
CA GLY A 274 -10.51 13.52 10.81
C GLY A 274 -9.00 13.43 10.98
N ILE A 275 -8.33 12.58 10.19
CA ILE A 275 -6.90 12.30 10.38
C ILE A 275 -5.97 13.14 9.51
N GLY A 276 -6.47 13.85 8.49
CA GLY A 276 -5.69 14.74 7.65
C GLY A 276 -5.55 14.31 6.20
N SER A 277 -6.65 13.90 5.56
CA SER A 277 -6.71 13.51 4.14
C SER A 277 -5.74 12.36 3.79
N PRO A 278 -6.04 11.12 4.25
CA PRO A 278 -5.17 9.96 4.04
C PRO A 278 -5.11 9.57 2.56
N ARG A 279 -3.89 9.38 2.04
CA ARG A 279 -3.66 8.98 0.65
C ARG A 279 -3.02 7.61 0.54
N GLY A 280 -1.70 7.50 0.72
CA GLY A 280 -0.97 6.25 0.68
C GLY A 280 -1.13 5.45 1.97
N VAL A 281 -1.10 4.13 1.87
CA VAL A 281 -1.12 3.23 3.03
C VAL A 281 -0.29 1.98 2.79
N ASN A 282 0.45 1.59 3.82
CA ASN A 282 1.14 0.31 3.89
C ASN A 282 0.98 -0.31 5.28
N ILE A 283 0.69 -1.60 5.34
CA ILE A 283 0.56 -2.34 6.60
C ILE A 283 1.88 -3.04 6.88
N ALA A 284 2.44 -2.83 8.06
CA ALA A 284 3.65 -3.52 8.50
C ALA A 284 3.42 -5.04 8.61
N PRO A 285 4.50 -5.85 8.54
CA PRO A 285 4.40 -7.31 8.65
C PRO A 285 3.81 -7.82 9.96
N ASP A 286 3.78 -6.98 11.02
CA ASP A 286 3.14 -7.31 12.31
C ASP A 286 1.60 -7.40 12.23
N GLY A 287 1.01 -6.97 11.10
CA GLY A 287 -0.44 -6.93 10.88
C GLY A 287 -1.20 -5.96 11.79
N ARG A 288 -0.48 -5.18 12.59
CA ARG A 288 -1.00 -4.28 13.61
C ARG A 288 -0.75 -2.82 13.31
N THR A 289 0.41 -2.52 12.74
CA THR A 289 0.84 -1.14 12.46
C THR A 289 0.59 -0.80 11.00
N ALA A 290 -0.07 0.32 10.74
CA ALA A 290 -0.19 0.88 9.40
C ALA A 290 0.49 2.24 9.31
N PHE A 291 1.19 2.48 8.21
CA PHE A 291 1.80 3.75 7.84
C PHE A 291 0.93 4.41 6.78
N VAL A 292 0.58 5.67 7.00
CA VAL A 292 -0.39 6.39 6.17
C VAL A 292 0.14 7.78 5.85
N THR A 293 0.14 8.19 4.60
CA THR A 293 0.42 9.57 4.25
C THR A 293 -0.82 10.44 4.47
N LEU A 294 -0.64 11.56 5.15
CA LEU A 294 -1.68 12.50 5.54
C LEU A 294 -1.41 13.83 4.82
N ALA A 295 -2.07 13.98 3.65
CA ALA A 295 -1.71 15.06 2.70
C ALA A 295 -2.04 16.45 3.20
N ALA A 296 -3.11 16.62 3.99
CA ALA A 296 -3.48 17.91 4.55
C ALA A 296 -2.47 18.44 5.58
N ASP A 297 -1.83 17.52 6.31
CA ASP A 297 -0.88 17.84 7.38
C ASP A 297 0.58 17.78 6.91
N GLU A 298 0.84 17.25 5.69
CA GLU A 298 2.19 16.94 5.20
C GLU A 298 2.95 16.07 6.20
N THR A 299 2.31 14.98 6.65
CA THR A 299 2.88 14.02 7.61
C THR A 299 2.72 12.59 7.13
N MET A 300 3.54 11.72 7.68
CA MET A 300 3.31 10.28 7.72
C MET A 300 2.75 9.93 9.10
N GLY A 301 1.57 9.33 9.12
CA GLY A 301 0.89 8.87 10.33
C GLY A 301 1.18 7.39 10.62
N VAL A 302 1.27 7.05 11.89
CA VAL A 302 1.34 5.67 12.39
C VAL A 302 0.02 5.33 13.05
N VAL A 303 -0.65 4.31 12.56
CA VAL A 303 -1.95 3.85 13.04
C VAL A 303 -1.81 2.49 13.70
N ASP A 304 -2.24 2.38 14.95
CA ASP A 304 -2.40 1.10 15.65
C ASP A 304 -3.80 0.55 15.34
N LEU A 305 -3.85 -0.52 14.54
CA LEU A 305 -5.10 -1.15 14.10
C LEU A 305 -5.84 -1.87 15.24
N VAL A 306 -5.13 -2.32 16.27
CA VAL A 306 -5.72 -2.96 17.44
C VAL A 306 -6.30 -1.92 18.39
N ALA A 307 -5.52 -0.86 18.70
CA ALA A 307 -5.98 0.25 19.53
C ALA A 307 -6.93 1.20 18.78
N ARG A 308 -7.06 1.04 17.44
CA ARG A 308 -7.94 1.84 16.56
C ARG A 308 -7.67 3.34 16.65
N LYS A 309 -6.42 3.74 16.62
CA LYS A 309 -6.03 5.14 16.77
C LYS A 309 -4.78 5.49 15.98
N LEU A 310 -4.69 6.75 15.59
CA LEU A 310 -3.45 7.38 15.14
C LEU A 310 -2.58 7.62 16.37
N THR A 311 -1.41 7.00 16.42
CA THR A 311 -0.52 7.05 17.59
C THR A 311 0.56 8.12 17.44
N ARG A 312 0.95 8.43 16.20
CA ARG A 312 2.08 9.32 15.92
C ARG A 312 1.95 9.93 14.53
N LYS A 313 2.47 11.16 14.38
CA LYS A 313 2.68 11.83 13.09
C LYS A 313 4.16 12.22 12.97
N VAL A 314 4.76 11.98 11.83
CA VAL A 314 6.11 12.41 11.48
C VAL A 314 6.02 13.38 10.32
N LYS A 315 6.57 14.58 10.46
CA LYS A 315 6.55 15.60 9.40
C LYS A 315 7.38 15.13 8.22
N VAL A 316 6.80 15.25 7.03
CA VAL A 316 7.45 15.00 5.74
C VAL A 316 7.32 16.24 4.87
N GLU A 317 7.52 16.12 3.57
CA GLU A 317 7.42 17.25 2.68
C GLU A 317 6.05 17.33 1.97
N ARG A 318 5.90 18.30 1.05
CA ARG A 318 4.61 18.65 0.46
C ARG A 318 3.98 17.55 -0.39
N SER A 319 2.69 17.37 -0.19
CA SER A 319 1.85 16.40 -0.92
C SER A 319 2.41 14.97 -0.85
N PRO A 320 2.56 14.40 0.38
CA PRO A 320 2.96 13.02 0.53
C PRO A 320 1.90 12.10 -0.07
N ASP A 321 2.34 11.07 -0.84
CA ASP A 321 1.47 10.16 -1.57
C ASP A 321 1.87 8.70 -1.29
N GLY A 322 2.62 8.02 -2.16
CA GLY A 322 3.05 6.65 -1.94
C GLY A 322 3.88 6.47 -0.67
N VAL A 323 3.63 5.40 0.09
CA VAL A 323 4.31 5.07 1.34
C VAL A 323 4.60 3.58 1.43
N TRP A 324 5.79 3.23 1.90
CA TRP A 324 6.17 1.83 2.09
C TRP A 324 7.09 1.63 3.29
N TYR A 325 6.80 0.61 4.07
CA TYR A 325 7.64 0.15 5.17
C TYR A 325 8.69 -0.84 4.68
N GLY A 326 9.89 -0.76 5.22
CA GLY A 326 10.97 -1.73 5.06
C GLY A 326 11.62 -2.09 6.38
N PRO A 327 12.03 -3.34 6.57
CA PRO A 327 12.75 -3.76 7.78
C PRO A 327 14.15 -3.14 7.83
N VAL A 328 14.79 -3.20 8.99
CA VAL A 328 16.23 -2.92 9.10
C VAL A 328 16.98 -3.90 8.20
N PRO A 329 17.87 -3.46 7.32
CA PRO A 329 18.68 -4.34 6.48
C PRO A 329 19.49 -5.33 7.29
N LYS A 330 19.40 -6.60 6.94
CA LYS A 330 20.22 -7.66 7.54
C LYS A 330 21.58 -7.76 6.88
#